data_e19eba0227e8336c61b53a946b26d052
#
_entry.id   e19eba0227e8336c61b53a946b26d052
#
_cell.length_a   1.000
_cell.length_b   1.000
_cell.length_c   1.000
_cell.angle_alpha   90.00
_cell.angle_beta   90.00
_cell.angle_gamma   90.00
#
_symmetry.space_group_name_H-M   'P 1'
#
loop_
_entity.id
_entity.type
_entity.pdbx_description
1 polymer ?
#
loop_
_entity_poly.entity_id
_entity_poly.type
_entity_poly.pdbx_seq_one_letter_code
_entity_poly.pdbx_strand_id
1 'polypeptide(L)'
;YSGRVLTEKETLKRYLQQAREALLWKLDGVSERDARWPMTPTGTNLLGIVKHVASVEIGYFGDIFGRPSGERLPWFADDAPDNADMWATVDESRADIIALYHRSWAHSDRTIDELTLDAPGTVPWWPPESRDVTLHRILVHMIAETARHAGHADIVRELIDGMAGVRADNSNLPDHDATWWAVYVASLQRVAEDAAQCPSPCRRRRSPSKPNGSSSANSRM
;
A
#
# COMPACT_ATOMS: atom_id res chain seq x y z
N TYR A 1 18.13 -20.96 13.53
CA TYR A 1 18.25 -19.94 12.46
C TYR A 1 19.72 -19.86 12.09
N SER A 2 20.09 -20.34 10.91
CA SER A 2 21.43 -20.14 10.33
C SER A 2 21.60 -18.62 10.10
N GLY A 3 22.61 -18.01 10.73
CA GLY A 3 22.87 -16.58 10.70
C GLY A 3 23.46 -16.05 9.38
N ARG A 4 22.98 -16.54 8.21
CA ARG A 4 23.38 -16.00 6.92
C ARG A 4 22.70 -14.65 6.68
N VAL A 5 23.48 -13.63 6.38
CA VAL A 5 22.96 -12.33 5.90
C VAL A 5 22.34 -12.54 4.53
N LEU A 6 21.08 -12.09 4.36
CA LEU A 6 20.39 -12.14 3.07
C LEU A 6 21.06 -11.20 2.08
N THR A 7 21.11 -11.60 0.83
CA THR A 7 21.46 -10.70 -0.27
C THR A 7 20.37 -9.62 -0.42
N GLU A 8 20.70 -8.54 -1.16
CA GLU A 8 19.73 -7.48 -1.47
C GLU A 8 18.47 -8.04 -2.15
N LYS A 9 18.64 -8.89 -3.16
CA LYS A 9 17.54 -9.53 -3.88
C LYS A 9 16.66 -10.40 -2.97
N GLU A 10 17.28 -11.23 -2.13
CA GLU A 10 16.55 -12.04 -1.15
C GLU A 10 15.81 -11.19 -0.12
N THR A 11 16.40 -10.07 0.28
CA THR A 11 15.76 -9.11 1.19
C THR A 11 14.52 -8.50 0.55
N LEU A 12 14.63 -7.99 -0.67
CA LEU A 12 13.49 -7.41 -1.40
C LEU A 12 12.38 -8.44 -1.64
N LYS A 13 12.73 -9.64 -2.10
CA LYS A 13 11.76 -10.73 -2.30
C LYS A 13 11.03 -11.09 -1.00
N ARG A 14 11.74 -11.13 0.13
CA ARG A 14 11.14 -11.38 1.45
C ARG A 14 10.15 -10.29 1.87
N TYR A 15 10.48 -9.01 1.67
CA TYR A 15 9.56 -7.92 1.99
C TYR A 15 8.31 -7.93 1.10
N LEU A 16 8.47 -8.24 -0.19
CA LEU A 16 7.33 -8.43 -1.09
C LEU A 16 6.42 -9.56 -0.60
N GLN A 17 7.01 -10.71 -0.25
CA GLN A 17 6.24 -11.85 0.25
C GLN A 17 5.50 -11.54 1.56
N GLN A 18 6.14 -10.82 2.48
CA GLN A 18 5.48 -10.37 3.71
C GLN A 18 4.27 -9.46 3.44
N ALA A 19 4.39 -8.55 2.46
CA ALA A 19 3.29 -7.67 2.08
C ALA A 19 2.13 -8.46 1.41
N ARG A 20 2.45 -9.44 0.55
CA ARG A 20 1.48 -10.34 -0.09
C ARG A 20 0.68 -11.13 0.95
N GLU A 21 1.37 -11.73 1.91
CA GLU A 21 0.75 -12.51 3.00
C GLU A 21 -0.09 -11.60 3.90
N ALA A 22 0.41 -10.40 4.22
CA ALA A 22 -0.31 -9.42 5.00
C ALA A 22 -1.63 -8.98 4.34
N LEU A 23 -1.66 -8.88 3.01
CA LEU A 23 -2.87 -8.58 2.27
C LEU A 23 -3.81 -9.78 2.22
N LEU A 24 -3.31 -10.97 1.86
CA LEU A 24 -4.15 -12.13 1.56
C LEU A 24 -4.95 -12.63 2.77
N TRP A 25 -4.31 -12.68 3.96
CA TRP A 25 -5.00 -13.15 5.16
C TRP A 25 -6.21 -12.29 5.56
N LYS A 26 -6.32 -11.05 5.06
CA LYS A 26 -7.49 -10.19 5.30
C LYS A 26 -8.81 -10.77 4.77
N LEU A 27 -8.73 -11.77 3.90
CA LEU A 27 -9.91 -12.51 3.42
C LEU A 27 -10.27 -13.72 4.29
N ASP A 28 -9.40 -14.13 5.23
CA ASP A 28 -9.62 -15.33 6.05
C ASP A 28 -10.79 -15.12 7.02
N GLY A 29 -11.75 -16.05 6.99
CA GLY A 29 -12.91 -16.03 7.88
C GLY A 29 -13.97 -14.95 7.58
N VAL A 30 -13.75 -14.06 6.63
CA VAL A 30 -14.72 -13.03 6.22
C VAL A 30 -15.81 -13.66 5.36
N SER A 31 -17.08 -13.24 5.54
CA SER A 31 -18.18 -13.69 4.69
C SER A 31 -18.02 -13.23 3.24
N GLU A 32 -18.71 -13.89 2.27
CA GLU A 32 -18.71 -13.44 0.86
C GLU A 32 -19.25 -12.01 0.72
N ARG A 33 -20.31 -11.70 1.50
CA ARG A 33 -20.87 -10.37 1.52
C ARG A 33 -19.87 -9.33 2.00
N ASP A 34 -19.21 -9.58 3.13
CA ASP A 34 -18.33 -8.59 3.77
C ASP A 34 -17.02 -8.44 3.00
N ALA A 35 -16.52 -9.49 2.35
CA ALA A 35 -15.36 -9.40 1.47
C ALA A 35 -15.58 -8.46 0.26
N ARG A 36 -16.84 -8.33 -0.20
CA ARG A 36 -17.24 -7.49 -1.35
C ARG A 36 -17.91 -6.19 -0.96
N TRP A 37 -18.23 -6.00 0.33
CA TRP A 37 -18.97 -4.85 0.78
C TRP A 37 -18.13 -3.57 0.69
N PRO A 38 -18.65 -2.50 0.02
CA PRO A 38 -17.92 -1.24 -0.09
C PRO A 38 -17.90 -0.53 1.27
N MET A 39 -16.71 -0.37 1.85
CA MET A 39 -16.51 0.23 3.18
C MET A 39 -16.17 1.73 3.13
N THR A 40 -15.95 2.29 1.93
CA THR A 40 -15.66 3.72 1.74
C THR A 40 -16.61 4.31 0.69
N PRO A 41 -16.77 5.65 0.64
CA PRO A 41 -17.56 6.31 -0.39
C PRO A 41 -17.11 6.02 -1.83
N THR A 42 -15.85 5.61 -2.02
CA THR A 42 -15.27 5.26 -3.32
C THR A 42 -15.29 3.77 -3.62
N GLY A 43 -15.92 2.95 -2.74
CA GLY A 43 -16.17 1.54 -3.00
C GLY A 43 -15.07 0.57 -2.57
N THR A 44 -14.08 1.01 -1.79
CA THR A 44 -12.99 0.13 -1.32
C THR A 44 -13.55 -1.09 -0.59
N ASN A 45 -13.14 -2.29 -1.01
CA ASN A 45 -13.56 -3.57 -0.45
C ASN A 45 -12.38 -4.56 -0.47
N LEU A 46 -12.41 -5.58 0.40
CA LEU A 46 -11.28 -6.50 0.57
C LEU A 46 -10.97 -7.31 -0.68
N LEU A 47 -11.98 -7.89 -1.31
CA LEU A 47 -11.79 -8.77 -2.47
C LEU A 47 -11.29 -8.01 -3.69
N GLY A 48 -11.79 -6.78 -3.89
CA GLY A 48 -11.34 -5.88 -4.95
C GLY A 48 -9.88 -5.50 -4.79
N ILE A 49 -9.43 -5.17 -3.57
CA ILE A 49 -8.01 -4.88 -3.32
C ILE A 49 -7.13 -6.08 -3.70
N VAL A 50 -7.49 -7.30 -3.32
CA VAL A 50 -6.71 -8.50 -3.67
C VAL A 50 -6.70 -8.74 -5.18
N LYS A 51 -7.85 -8.58 -5.88
CA LYS A 51 -7.95 -8.68 -7.33
C LYS A 51 -7.03 -7.66 -8.02
N HIS A 52 -7.07 -6.41 -7.57
CA HIS A 52 -6.22 -5.33 -8.09
C HIS A 52 -4.73 -5.68 -7.94
N VAL A 53 -4.28 -5.97 -6.71
CA VAL A 53 -2.85 -6.25 -6.45
C VAL A 53 -2.37 -7.47 -7.24
N ALA A 54 -3.18 -8.54 -7.33
CA ALA A 54 -2.85 -9.71 -8.15
C ALA A 54 -2.61 -9.33 -9.62
N SER A 55 -3.46 -8.46 -10.15
CA SER A 55 -3.45 -8.04 -11.55
C SER A 55 -2.27 -7.13 -11.88
N VAL A 56 -2.01 -6.12 -11.06
CA VAL A 56 -0.89 -5.20 -11.28
C VAL A 56 0.46 -5.89 -11.09
N GLU A 57 0.56 -6.83 -10.16
CA GLU A 57 1.78 -7.61 -9.96
C GLU A 57 2.15 -8.44 -11.18
N ILE A 58 1.17 -9.08 -11.84
CA ILE A 58 1.35 -9.79 -13.11
C ILE A 58 1.93 -8.86 -14.18
N GLY A 59 1.38 -7.67 -14.34
CA GLY A 59 1.85 -6.68 -15.32
C GLY A 59 3.28 -6.23 -15.01
N TYR A 60 3.56 -5.88 -13.76
CA TYR A 60 4.86 -5.34 -13.35
C TYR A 60 6.00 -6.35 -13.42
N PHE A 61 5.78 -7.64 -13.16
CA PHE A 61 6.82 -8.65 -13.27
C PHE A 61 6.74 -9.48 -14.57
N GLY A 62 5.69 -9.26 -15.37
CA GLY A 62 5.47 -9.95 -16.65
C GLY A 62 5.87 -9.09 -17.83
N ASP A 63 4.94 -8.36 -18.40
CA ASP A 63 5.07 -7.66 -19.67
C ASP A 63 6.21 -6.67 -19.70
N ILE A 64 6.48 -5.99 -18.58
CA ILE A 64 7.56 -5.00 -18.43
C ILE A 64 8.94 -5.61 -18.71
N PHE A 65 9.12 -6.89 -18.39
CA PHE A 65 10.37 -7.62 -18.62
C PHE A 65 10.28 -8.61 -19.82
N GLY A 66 9.26 -8.46 -20.70
CA GLY A 66 9.06 -9.34 -21.84
C GLY A 66 8.73 -10.79 -21.44
N ARG A 67 8.11 -11.00 -20.30
CA ARG A 67 7.78 -12.29 -19.69
C ARG A 67 6.27 -12.41 -19.44
N PRO A 68 5.41 -12.36 -20.48
CA PRO A 68 3.96 -12.38 -20.29
C PRO A 68 3.51 -13.61 -19.50
N SER A 69 2.59 -13.43 -18.58
CA SER A 69 2.08 -14.51 -17.74
C SER A 69 1.15 -15.47 -18.47
N GLY A 70 0.49 -14.99 -19.53
CA GLY A 70 -0.58 -15.69 -20.21
C GLY A 70 -1.94 -15.61 -19.51
N GLU A 71 -2.02 -14.95 -18.36
CA GLU A 71 -3.31 -14.72 -17.67
C GLU A 71 -4.19 -13.74 -18.46
N ARG A 72 -5.49 -14.05 -18.51
CA ARG A 72 -6.47 -13.14 -19.11
C ARG A 72 -7.04 -12.25 -18.01
N LEU A 73 -6.84 -10.94 -18.17
CA LEU A 73 -7.29 -9.91 -17.23
C LEU A 73 -8.32 -9.00 -17.93
N PRO A 74 -9.58 -9.46 -18.12
CA PRO A 74 -10.57 -8.75 -18.93
C PRO A 74 -10.91 -7.35 -18.37
N TRP A 75 -10.66 -7.10 -17.11
CA TRP A 75 -10.86 -5.79 -16.48
C TRP A 75 -9.80 -4.74 -16.84
N PHE A 76 -8.77 -5.12 -17.59
CA PHE A 76 -7.80 -4.19 -18.19
C PHE A 76 -7.97 -4.05 -19.71
N ALA A 77 -9.03 -4.61 -20.29
CA ALA A 77 -9.35 -4.39 -21.69
C ALA A 77 -9.80 -2.94 -21.93
N ASP A 78 -9.63 -2.45 -23.18
CA ASP A 78 -9.95 -1.05 -23.54
C ASP A 78 -11.44 -0.70 -23.33
N ASP A 79 -12.32 -1.69 -23.35
CA ASP A 79 -13.77 -1.57 -23.16
C ASP A 79 -14.21 -1.93 -21.72
N ALA A 80 -13.29 -2.22 -20.81
CA ALA A 80 -13.62 -2.54 -19.45
C ALA A 80 -14.16 -1.30 -18.71
N PRO A 81 -15.13 -1.47 -17.79
CA PRO A 81 -15.57 -0.37 -16.94
C PRO A 81 -14.43 0.21 -16.08
N ASP A 82 -14.52 1.51 -15.75
CA ASP A 82 -13.59 2.15 -14.83
C ASP A 82 -13.52 1.40 -13.51
N ASN A 83 -12.32 1.21 -12.98
CA ASN A 83 -12.04 0.49 -11.74
C ASN A 83 -12.54 -0.98 -11.73
N ALA A 84 -12.70 -1.62 -12.88
CA ALA A 84 -13.17 -3.01 -12.96
C ALA A 84 -12.23 -4.01 -12.23
N ASP A 85 -11.00 -3.65 -12.04
CA ASP A 85 -10.01 -4.39 -11.26
C ASP A 85 -10.17 -4.23 -9.72
N MET A 86 -10.87 -3.17 -9.27
CA MET A 86 -11.04 -2.84 -7.85
C MET A 86 -12.27 -3.48 -7.19
N TRP A 87 -13.00 -4.31 -7.92
CA TRP A 87 -14.15 -5.05 -7.40
C TRP A 87 -14.34 -6.37 -8.17
N ALA A 88 -15.02 -7.31 -7.55
CA ALA A 88 -15.32 -8.59 -8.17
C ALA A 88 -16.81 -8.70 -8.46
N THR A 89 -17.16 -9.14 -9.68
CA THR A 89 -18.54 -9.45 -10.05
C THR A 89 -19.06 -10.68 -9.31
N VAL A 90 -20.35 -10.97 -9.41
CA VAL A 90 -20.93 -12.17 -8.81
C VAL A 90 -20.37 -13.46 -9.44
N ASP A 91 -19.94 -13.39 -10.69
CA ASP A 91 -19.39 -14.53 -11.44
C ASP A 91 -17.89 -14.75 -11.19
N GLU A 92 -17.20 -13.78 -10.60
CA GLU A 92 -15.80 -13.90 -10.19
C GLU A 92 -15.73 -14.44 -8.76
N SER A 93 -15.45 -15.72 -8.60
CA SER A 93 -15.41 -16.33 -7.26
C SER A 93 -14.21 -15.84 -6.44
N ARG A 94 -14.36 -15.77 -5.11
CA ARG A 94 -13.24 -15.50 -4.19
C ARG A 94 -12.11 -16.49 -4.42
N ALA A 95 -12.43 -17.76 -4.62
CA ALA A 95 -11.43 -18.81 -4.82
C ALA A 95 -10.62 -18.57 -6.09
N ASP A 96 -11.23 -18.11 -7.18
CA ASP A 96 -10.53 -17.82 -8.42
C ASP A 96 -9.61 -16.59 -8.28
N ILE A 97 -10.06 -15.56 -7.56
CA ILE A 97 -9.24 -14.35 -7.28
C ILE A 97 -8.03 -14.70 -6.40
N ILE A 98 -8.23 -15.51 -5.35
CA ILE A 98 -7.13 -16.00 -4.53
C ILE A 98 -6.16 -16.86 -5.35
N ALA A 99 -6.70 -17.76 -6.18
CA ALA A 99 -5.89 -18.59 -7.08
C ALA A 99 -5.11 -17.74 -8.10
N LEU A 100 -5.72 -16.68 -8.65
CA LEU A 100 -5.03 -15.72 -9.50
C LEU A 100 -3.87 -15.06 -8.76
N TYR A 101 -4.08 -14.64 -7.51
CA TYR A 101 -3.01 -14.01 -6.72
C TYR A 101 -1.85 -14.97 -6.45
N HIS A 102 -2.12 -16.23 -6.14
CA HIS A 102 -1.05 -17.23 -6.01
C HIS A 102 -0.32 -17.50 -7.33
N ARG A 103 -1.01 -17.51 -8.48
CA ARG A 103 -0.36 -17.63 -9.78
C ARG A 103 0.47 -16.39 -10.13
N SER A 104 0.02 -15.20 -9.74
CA SER A 104 0.77 -13.95 -9.80
C SER A 104 2.09 -14.07 -9.02
N TRP A 105 2.05 -14.51 -7.78
CA TRP A 105 3.27 -14.73 -6.98
C TRP A 105 4.24 -15.70 -7.67
N ALA A 106 3.73 -16.85 -8.11
CA ALA A 106 4.57 -17.85 -8.77
C ALA A 106 5.20 -17.34 -10.07
N HIS A 107 4.49 -16.50 -10.82
CA HIS A 107 5.00 -15.86 -12.03
C HIS A 107 6.07 -14.82 -11.70
N SER A 108 5.76 -13.90 -10.81
CA SER A 108 6.66 -12.83 -10.35
C SER A 108 7.93 -13.39 -9.74
N ASP A 109 7.81 -14.43 -8.92
CA ASP A 109 8.95 -15.09 -8.28
C ASP A 109 9.92 -15.71 -9.31
N ARG A 110 9.38 -16.30 -10.39
CA ARG A 110 10.24 -16.79 -11.49
C ARG A 110 10.99 -15.64 -12.16
N THR A 111 10.33 -14.54 -12.44
CA THR A 111 10.98 -13.35 -13.01
C THR A 111 12.06 -12.81 -12.09
N ILE A 112 11.77 -12.69 -10.79
CA ILE A 112 12.72 -12.21 -9.79
C ILE A 112 13.92 -13.15 -9.66
N ASP A 113 13.72 -14.47 -9.66
CA ASP A 113 14.78 -15.44 -9.48
C ASP A 113 15.72 -15.52 -10.69
N GLU A 114 15.16 -15.43 -11.91
CA GLU A 114 15.92 -15.61 -13.16
C GLU A 114 16.63 -14.32 -13.64
N LEU A 115 16.11 -13.14 -13.33
CA LEU A 115 16.71 -11.87 -13.76
C LEU A 115 17.63 -11.26 -12.69
N THR A 116 18.62 -10.49 -13.10
CA THR A 116 19.44 -9.68 -12.18
C THR A 116 18.71 -8.41 -11.75
N LEU A 117 19.08 -7.80 -10.63
CA LEU A 117 18.42 -6.59 -10.12
C LEU A 117 18.52 -5.39 -11.08
N ASP A 118 19.54 -5.35 -11.91
CA ASP A 118 19.77 -4.32 -12.93
C ASP A 118 19.13 -4.65 -14.29
N ALA A 119 18.43 -5.80 -14.41
CA ALA A 119 17.73 -6.18 -15.65
C ALA A 119 16.78 -5.04 -16.09
N PRO A 120 16.89 -4.57 -17.35
CA PRO A 120 16.08 -3.45 -17.82
C PRO A 120 14.65 -3.88 -18.12
N GLY A 121 13.72 -2.94 -17.94
CA GLY A 121 12.32 -3.06 -18.30
C GLY A 121 11.73 -1.71 -18.69
N THR A 122 10.54 -1.69 -19.27
CA THR A 122 9.84 -0.46 -19.65
C THR A 122 8.39 -0.53 -19.20
N VAL A 123 7.92 0.47 -18.43
CA VAL A 123 6.53 0.62 -17.99
C VAL A 123 5.78 1.53 -18.96
N PRO A 124 4.97 1.01 -19.90
CA PRO A 124 4.42 1.80 -21.00
C PRO A 124 3.50 2.95 -20.57
N TRP A 125 2.82 2.78 -19.43
CA TRP A 125 1.86 3.76 -18.90
C TRP A 125 2.48 4.81 -17.96
N TRP A 126 3.80 4.74 -17.70
CA TRP A 126 4.50 5.78 -16.96
C TRP A 126 4.98 6.92 -17.87
N PRO A 127 5.19 8.14 -17.33
CA PRO A 127 5.75 9.23 -18.11
C PRO A 127 7.07 8.85 -18.80
N PRO A 128 7.32 9.34 -20.02
CA PRO A 128 8.50 8.97 -20.80
C PRO A 128 9.84 9.07 -20.06
N GLU A 129 9.97 10.09 -19.21
CA GLU A 129 11.18 10.36 -18.41
C GLU A 129 11.40 9.36 -17.25
N SER A 130 10.41 8.56 -16.91
CA SER A 130 10.45 7.64 -15.77
C SER A 130 10.12 6.19 -16.10
N ARG A 131 9.71 5.91 -17.34
CA ARG A 131 9.21 4.59 -17.75
C ARG A 131 10.28 3.50 -17.86
N ASP A 132 11.53 3.90 -18.13
CA ASP A 132 12.64 2.95 -18.20
C ASP A 132 13.10 2.63 -16.77
N VAL A 133 13.06 1.35 -16.45
CA VAL A 133 13.20 0.85 -15.08
C VAL A 133 14.18 -0.32 -15.02
N THR A 134 14.52 -0.72 -13.80
CA THR A 134 15.22 -1.97 -13.51
C THR A 134 14.32 -2.88 -12.68
N LEU A 135 14.66 -4.17 -12.61
CA LEU A 135 13.97 -5.11 -11.72
C LEU A 135 14.01 -4.63 -10.25
N HIS A 136 15.14 -4.08 -9.81
CA HIS A 136 15.26 -3.48 -8.48
C HIS A 136 14.19 -2.42 -8.23
N ARG A 137 14.03 -1.47 -9.18
CA ARG A 137 13.02 -0.41 -9.06
C ARG A 137 11.60 -0.96 -9.01
N ILE A 138 11.29 -1.97 -9.82
CA ILE A 138 9.96 -2.62 -9.81
C ILE A 138 9.73 -3.39 -8.52
N LEU A 139 10.73 -4.08 -7.97
CA LEU A 139 10.61 -4.73 -6.66
C LEU A 139 10.28 -3.72 -5.55
N VAL A 140 11.01 -2.60 -5.48
CA VAL A 140 10.73 -1.54 -4.50
C VAL A 140 9.33 -0.96 -4.72
N HIS A 141 8.94 -0.71 -5.97
CA HIS A 141 7.60 -0.21 -6.32
C HIS A 141 6.50 -1.17 -5.85
N MET A 142 6.62 -2.46 -6.16
CA MET A 142 5.61 -3.46 -5.81
C MET A 142 5.56 -3.75 -4.30
N ILE A 143 6.68 -3.67 -3.58
CA ILE A 143 6.68 -3.72 -2.12
C ILE A 143 5.86 -2.56 -1.56
N ALA A 144 6.11 -1.34 -2.03
CA ALA A 144 5.39 -0.15 -1.57
C ALA A 144 3.90 -0.21 -1.93
N GLU A 145 3.57 -0.64 -3.13
CA GLU A 145 2.19 -0.77 -3.64
C GLU A 145 1.41 -1.83 -2.85
N THR A 146 1.96 -3.03 -2.73
CA THR A 146 1.32 -4.12 -1.97
C THR A 146 1.17 -3.77 -0.49
N ALA A 147 2.20 -3.16 0.13
CA ALA A 147 2.15 -2.73 1.53
C ALA A 147 1.10 -1.63 1.75
N ARG A 148 0.98 -0.67 0.80
CA ARG A 148 -0.07 0.36 0.84
C ARG A 148 -1.46 -0.26 0.82
N HIS A 149 -1.69 -1.21 -0.08
CA HIS A 149 -2.97 -1.91 -0.18
C HIS A 149 -3.25 -2.83 1.00
N ALA A 150 -2.23 -3.46 1.59
CA ALA A 150 -2.38 -4.20 2.83
C ALA A 150 -2.83 -3.29 3.99
N GLY A 151 -2.30 -2.06 4.08
CA GLY A 151 -2.76 -1.05 5.05
C GLY A 151 -4.20 -0.58 4.80
N HIS A 152 -4.64 -0.43 3.55
CA HIS A 152 -6.05 -0.17 3.24
C HIS A 152 -6.94 -1.34 3.70
N ALA A 153 -6.51 -2.57 3.42
CA ALA A 153 -7.23 -3.77 3.83
C ALA A 153 -7.26 -3.95 5.36
N ASP A 154 -6.25 -3.48 6.10
CA ASP A 154 -6.25 -3.44 7.56
C ASP A 154 -7.43 -2.63 8.09
N ILE A 155 -7.58 -1.40 7.61
CA ILE A 155 -8.67 -0.50 8.05
C ILE A 155 -10.03 -1.09 7.68
N VAL A 156 -10.16 -1.63 6.47
CA VAL A 156 -11.42 -2.28 6.03
C VAL A 156 -11.73 -3.51 6.88
N ARG A 157 -10.74 -4.33 7.20
CA ARG A 157 -10.90 -5.51 8.04
C ARG A 157 -11.27 -5.16 9.47
N GLU A 158 -10.62 -4.16 10.05
CA GLU A 158 -10.94 -3.65 11.38
C GLU A 158 -12.39 -3.17 11.49
N LEU A 159 -12.91 -2.51 10.44
CA LEU A 159 -14.29 -2.06 10.36
C LEU A 159 -15.30 -3.22 10.24
N ILE A 160 -14.90 -4.39 9.73
CA ILE A 160 -15.74 -5.57 9.58
C ILE A 160 -15.86 -6.36 10.88
N ASP A 161 -14.73 -6.70 11.49
CA ASP A 161 -14.67 -7.63 12.63
C ASP A 161 -13.64 -7.28 13.71
N GLY A 162 -13.01 -6.13 13.62
CA GLY A 162 -12.01 -5.67 14.60
C GLY A 162 -10.62 -6.30 14.42
N MET A 163 -10.41 -7.13 13.41
CA MET A 163 -9.10 -7.75 13.18
C MET A 163 -8.21 -6.84 12.34
N ALA A 164 -6.93 -6.71 12.71
CA ALA A 164 -5.94 -5.92 12.02
C ALA A 164 -4.54 -6.54 12.18
N GLY A 165 -3.54 -6.00 11.46
CA GLY A 165 -2.13 -6.32 11.63
C GLY A 165 -1.52 -7.11 10.46
N VAL A 166 -0.20 -7.33 10.55
CA VAL A 166 0.57 -7.98 9.47
C VAL A 166 0.25 -9.46 9.34
N ARG A 167 -0.14 -10.12 10.43
CA ARG A 167 -0.51 -11.54 10.48
C ARG A 167 -1.74 -11.74 11.36
N ALA A 168 -2.52 -12.76 11.08
CA ALA A 168 -3.70 -13.12 11.84
C ALA A 168 -3.43 -13.36 13.34
N ASP A 169 -2.23 -13.84 13.68
CA ASP A 169 -1.76 -14.11 15.05
C ASP A 169 -1.00 -12.95 15.70
N ASN A 170 -0.85 -11.82 15.00
CA ASN A 170 -0.12 -10.65 15.48
C ASN A 170 -0.70 -9.35 14.94
N SER A 171 -1.61 -8.76 15.69
CA SER A 171 -2.27 -7.50 15.35
C SER A 171 -1.38 -6.27 15.52
N ASN A 172 -0.28 -6.37 16.27
CA ASN A 172 0.49 -5.23 16.79
C ASN A 172 -0.32 -4.23 17.65
N LEU A 173 -1.56 -4.58 17.99
CA LEU A 173 -2.39 -3.79 18.90
C LEU A 173 -2.15 -4.25 20.35
N PRO A 174 -2.25 -3.34 21.35
CA PRO A 174 -2.25 -3.70 22.74
C PRO A 174 -3.38 -4.68 23.09
N ASP A 175 -3.08 -5.67 23.92
CA ASP A 175 -4.07 -6.65 24.39
C ASP A 175 -4.94 -6.02 25.49
N HIS A 176 -6.07 -5.44 25.07
CA HIS A 176 -7.06 -4.81 25.94
C HIS A 176 -8.47 -5.23 25.57
N ASP A 177 -9.37 -5.18 26.55
CA ASP A 177 -10.78 -5.47 26.34
C ASP A 177 -11.53 -4.35 25.59
N ALA A 178 -12.76 -4.65 25.17
CA ALA A 178 -13.61 -3.69 24.46
C ALA A 178 -13.92 -2.42 25.28
N THR A 179 -13.95 -2.53 26.64
CA THR A 179 -14.22 -1.38 27.50
C THR A 179 -13.04 -0.40 27.47
N TRP A 180 -11.82 -0.93 27.53
CA TRP A 180 -10.63 -0.09 27.41
C TRP A 180 -10.58 0.61 26.05
N TRP A 181 -10.84 -0.12 24.97
CA TRP A 181 -10.87 0.44 23.60
C TRP A 181 -11.92 1.54 23.48
N ALA A 182 -13.11 1.35 24.03
CA ALA A 182 -14.17 2.38 24.00
C ALA A 182 -13.73 3.67 24.72
N VAL A 183 -13.09 3.55 25.90
CA VAL A 183 -12.57 4.71 26.63
C VAL A 183 -11.43 5.39 25.89
N TYR A 184 -10.53 4.60 25.29
CA TYR A 184 -9.43 5.12 24.49
C TYR A 184 -9.93 5.92 23.30
N VAL A 185 -10.83 5.35 22.50
CA VAL A 185 -11.43 6.03 21.32
C VAL A 185 -12.17 7.31 21.75
N ALA A 186 -12.96 7.26 22.82
CA ALA A 186 -13.65 8.45 23.36
C ALA A 186 -12.66 9.54 23.80
N SER A 187 -11.47 9.16 24.29
CA SER A 187 -10.43 10.15 24.64
C SER A 187 -9.83 10.82 23.41
N LEU A 188 -9.62 10.06 22.32
CA LEU A 188 -9.14 10.62 21.06
C LEU A 188 -10.17 11.57 20.42
N GLN A 189 -11.46 11.21 20.49
CA GLN A 189 -12.54 12.06 20.01
C GLN A 189 -12.56 13.41 20.74
N ARG A 190 -12.47 13.41 22.08
CA ARG A 190 -12.38 14.65 22.86
C ARG A 190 -11.19 15.51 22.45
N VAL A 191 -10.01 14.91 22.28
CA VAL A 191 -8.83 15.67 21.82
C VAL A 191 -9.08 16.32 20.45
N ALA A 192 -9.74 15.62 19.52
CA ALA A 192 -10.07 16.16 18.20
C ALA A 192 -11.07 17.31 18.29
N GLU A 193 -12.10 17.18 19.13
CA GLU A 193 -13.10 18.23 19.40
C GLU A 193 -12.48 19.48 20.03
N ASP A 194 -11.64 19.29 21.05
CA ASP A 194 -10.93 20.39 21.74
C ASP A 194 -9.99 21.11 20.76
N ALA A 195 -9.28 20.36 19.91
CA ALA A 195 -8.41 20.94 18.90
C ALA A 195 -9.17 21.78 17.86
N ALA A 196 -10.39 21.36 17.50
CA ALA A 196 -11.26 22.12 16.58
C ALA A 196 -11.77 23.43 17.17
N GLN A 197 -11.93 23.48 18.50
CA GLN A 197 -12.40 24.68 19.23
C GLN A 197 -11.26 25.63 19.59
N CYS A 198 -10.00 25.14 19.59
CA CYS A 198 -8.85 25.98 19.88
C CYS A 198 -8.57 26.89 18.68
N PRO A 199 -8.74 28.23 18.79
CA PRO A 199 -8.32 29.11 17.71
C PRO A 199 -6.83 28.88 17.49
N SER A 200 -6.44 28.64 16.21
CA SER A 200 -5.05 28.41 15.80
C SER A 200 -4.11 29.31 16.61
N PRO A 201 -3.05 28.77 17.22
CA PRO A 201 -2.09 29.60 17.95
C PRO A 201 -1.62 30.68 16.99
N CYS A 202 -2.01 31.92 17.29
CA CYS A 202 -1.69 33.13 16.55
C CYS A 202 -0.23 33.01 16.12
N ARG A 203 0.04 33.04 14.80
CA ARG A 203 1.38 33.19 14.26
C ARG A 203 2.08 34.20 15.16
N ARG A 204 3.04 33.76 16.00
CA ARG A 204 3.84 34.67 16.78
C ARG A 204 4.32 35.72 15.79
N ARG A 205 3.71 36.94 15.92
CA ARG A 205 4.19 38.09 15.16
C ARG A 205 5.67 38.17 15.42
N ARG A 206 6.48 37.89 14.43
CA ARG A 206 7.89 38.25 14.45
C ARG A 206 7.87 39.78 14.66
N SER A 207 8.27 40.21 15.83
CA SER A 207 8.51 41.64 16.10
C SER A 207 9.41 42.15 14.98
N PRO A 208 9.09 43.26 14.32
CA PRO A 208 9.97 43.85 13.33
C PRO A 208 11.31 44.16 14.06
N SER A 209 12.39 43.60 13.61
CA SER A 209 13.73 43.96 14.03
C SER A 209 13.88 45.47 13.80
N LYS A 210 14.18 46.24 14.86
CA LYS A 210 14.51 47.64 14.77
C LYS A 210 15.64 47.82 13.72
N PRO A 211 15.53 48.79 12.82
CA PRO A 211 16.63 49.14 11.94
C PRO A 211 17.79 49.69 12.82
N ASN A 212 18.95 49.09 12.74
CA ASN A 212 20.18 49.60 13.31
C ASN A 212 20.45 50.97 12.68
N GLY A 213 20.41 51.98 13.56
CA GLY A 213 20.74 53.34 13.21
C GLY A 213 22.15 53.43 12.64
N SER A 214 22.25 54.14 11.57
CA SER A 214 23.46 54.63 10.97
C SER A 214 24.28 55.43 12.01
N SER A 215 25.50 55.02 12.26
CA SER A 215 26.54 55.89 12.81
C SER A 215 27.62 56.08 11.76
N SER A 216 27.62 57.24 11.20
CA SER A 216 28.72 57.80 10.42
C SER A 216 29.87 58.19 11.34
N ALA A 217 31.06 57.69 11.02
CA ALA A 217 32.33 58.34 11.45
C ALA A 217 33.42 58.05 10.42
N ASN A 218 33.65 58.96 9.66
CA ASN A 218 34.77 59.69 9.14
C ASN A 218 36.14 59.28 9.71
N SER A 219 37.15 58.94 8.87
CA SER A 219 38.45 59.58 8.72
C SER A 219 39.52 58.65 8.15
N ARG A 220 40.03 59.06 7.01
CA ARG A 220 41.45 59.19 6.62
C ARG A 220 42.45 58.10 7.00
N MET A 221 43.01 57.41 6.09
CA MET A 221 44.25 57.55 5.31
C MET A 221 44.36 56.44 4.29
#